data_150f481efdb043561d340995eff95a8b
#
_entry.id   150f481efdb043561d340995eff95a8b
#
_cell.length_a   1.000
_cell.length_b   1.000
_cell.length_c   1.000
_cell.angle_alpha   90.00
_cell.angle_beta   90.00
_cell.angle_gamma   90.00
#
_symmetry.space_group_name_H-M   'P 1'
#
loop_
_entity.id
_entity.type
_entity.pdbx_description
1 polymer ?
#
loop_
_entity_poly.entity_id
_entity_poly.type
_entity_poly.pdbx_seq_one_letter_code
_entity_poly.pdbx_strand_id
1 'polypeptide(L)'
;MRALKLSKRFELDKDEEVISVIPTMFQLDTKSMKEVPIGAKSASLKAESLIITTKKKLLYGYISAAEKAGVEVLDITINAYACAKEAFDAVYLQEGAILIDIGYRTSTVAFFEGGYLKYIAQAGVGGYDLTKKIATSWQIPLDKAEVYKVKYGTCDLNIGDEDIIHTTRDKEFEKHYTQKDLSEVLSAGVKDIMEVIKTKIDVINDGRSYETVIVGGGGELPEIDRVASEILQSAVRTYRPDTIGARDMSFVSCLGMMYYLNDRAKILGHLDPSVVLPDISSTMSIRFKGLTKTKPVHGDKKKGKFSKVIENFFSEED
;
A
#
# COMPACT_ATOMS: atom_id res chain seq x y z
N MET A 1 6.07 0.82 -27.87
CA MET A 1 5.31 2.05 -27.62
C MET A 1 6.24 3.24 -27.86
N ARG A 2 5.96 4.14 -28.80
CA ARG A 2 6.74 5.39 -28.88
C ARG A 2 6.37 6.25 -27.70
N ALA A 3 7.36 6.80 -27.00
CA ALA A 3 7.16 7.71 -25.88
C ALA A 3 6.11 8.76 -26.27
N LEU A 4 5.02 8.84 -25.53
CA LEU A 4 4.07 9.98 -25.62
C LEU A 4 4.93 11.24 -25.39
N LYS A 5 4.99 12.13 -26.39
CA LYS A 5 5.55 13.46 -26.17
C LYS A 5 4.67 14.11 -25.13
N LEU A 6 5.21 14.27 -23.92
CA LEU A 6 4.61 15.05 -22.86
C LEU A 6 4.25 16.43 -23.45
N SER A 7 3.02 16.89 -23.22
CA SER A 7 2.61 18.19 -23.75
C SER A 7 3.52 19.26 -23.18
N LYS A 8 3.72 20.35 -23.94
CA LYS A 8 4.53 21.52 -23.53
C LYS A 8 4.09 22.18 -22.20
N ARG A 9 3.05 21.68 -21.54
CA ARG A 9 2.48 22.20 -20.28
C ARG A 9 3.03 21.53 -19.04
N PHE A 10 3.83 20.45 -19.16
CA PHE A 10 4.40 19.76 -18.02
C PHE A 10 5.91 20.08 -17.97
N GLU A 11 6.29 20.91 -17.03
CA GLU A 11 7.69 21.21 -16.71
C GLU A 11 8.07 20.40 -15.48
N LEU A 12 9.08 19.55 -15.63
CA LEU A 12 9.65 18.76 -14.56
C LEU A 12 10.76 19.58 -13.88
N ASP A 13 10.77 19.61 -12.55
CA ASP A 13 11.89 20.18 -11.82
C ASP A 13 13.20 19.45 -12.18
N LYS A 14 14.32 20.18 -12.22
CA LYS A 14 15.61 19.60 -12.61
C LYS A 14 16.07 18.43 -11.76
N ASP A 15 15.64 18.37 -10.51
CA ASP A 15 15.94 17.33 -9.53
C ASP A 15 14.87 16.23 -9.44
N GLU A 16 13.84 16.29 -10.28
CA GLU A 16 12.79 15.28 -10.37
C GLU A 16 12.95 14.36 -11.57
N GLU A 17 12.40 13.15 -11.44
CA GLU A 17 12.31 12.13 -12.48
C GLU A 17 10.90 11.58 -12.55
N VAL A 18 10.42 11.26 -13.75
CA VAL A 18 9.14 10.58 -13.95
C VAL A 18 9.33 9.09 -13.70
N ILE A 19 8.60 8.54 -12.74
CA ILE A 19 8.64 7.10 -12.42
C ILE A 19 7.48 6.32 -13.06
N SER A 20 6.34 6.97 -13.28
CA SER A 20 5.21 6.32 -13.93
C SER A 20 4.33 7.31 -14.67
N VAL A 21 3.78 6.86 -15.80
CA VAL A 21 2.75 7.56 -16.56
C VAL A 21 1.57 6.62 -16.72
N ILE A 22 0.47 6.93 -16.04
CA ILE A 22 -0.74 6.10 -16.02
C ILE A 22 -1.83 6.79 -16.84
N PRO A 23 -2.16 6.29 -18.03
CA PRO A 23 -3.25 6.85 -18.81
C PRO A 23 -4.58 6.72 -18.07
N THR A 24 -5.34 7.81 -17.99
CA THR A 24 -6.65 7.86 -17.31
C THR A 24 -7.81 7.96 -18.28
N MET A 25 -7.56 8.55 -19.46
CA MET A 25 -8.56 8.69 -20.54
C MET A 25 -7.86 8.70 -21.89
N PHE A 26 -8.47 8.08 -22.86
CA PHE A 26 -8.06 8.14 -24.27
C PHE A 26 -9.16 8.85 -25.07
N GLN A 27 -8.75 9.70 -25.99
CA GLN A 27 -9.62 10.33 -26.97
C GLN A 27 -9.12 9.99 -28.38
N LEU A 28 -9.94 9.23 -29.10
CA LEU A 28 -9.73 8.95 -30.51
C LEU A 28 -10.66 9.86 -31.32
N ASP A 29 -10.09 10.79 -32.07
CA ASP A 29 -10.85 11.84 -32.77
C ASP A 29 -11.82 12.55 -31.81
N THR A 30 -13.13 12.22 -31.85
CA THR A 30 -14.15 12.80 -30.97
C THR A 30 -14.64 11.86 -29.88
N LYS A 31 -14.22 10.58 -29.90
CA LYS A 31 -14.69 9.56 -28.96
C LYS A 31 -13.74 9.39 -27.80
N SER A 32 -14.22 9.62 -26.59
CA SER A 32 -13.48 9.37 -25.35
C SER A 32 -13.77 7.97 -24.80
N MET A 33 -12.74 7.30 -24.27
CA MET A 33 -12.81 5.99 -23.63
C MET A 33 -11.76 5.82 -22.55
N LYS A 34 -12.07 5.00 -21.54
CA LYS A 34 -11.10 4.66 -20.46
C LYS A 34 -10.21 3.49 -20.83
N GLU A 35 -10.66 2.61 -21.69
CA GLU A 35 -9.92 1.44 -22.13
C GLU A 35 -8.84 1.81 -23.13
N VAL A 36 -7.71 1.07 -23.08
CA VAL A 36 -6.63 1.25 -24.05
C VAL A 36 -7.13 0.87 -25.45
N PRO A 37 -7.09 1.76 -26.44
CA PRO A 37 -7.66 1.52 -27.76
C PRO A 37 -6.75 0.63 -28.63
N ILE A 38 -6.53 -0.62 -28.22
CA ILE A 38 -5.67 -1.57 -28.94
C ILE A 38 -6.28 -1.88 -30.30
N GLY A 39 -5.48 -1.70 -31.37
CA GLY A 39 -5.89 -1.99 -32.74
C GLY A 39 -6.84 -0.97 -33.36
N ALA A 40 -7.30 0.04 -32.64
CA ALA A 40 -8.14 1.10 -33.19
C ALA A 40 -7.35 1.99 -34.18
N LYS A 41 -8.01 2.36 -35.29
CA LYS A 41 -7.46 3.32 -36.26
C LYS A 41 -8.15 4.66 -36.05
N SER A 42 -7.36 5.73 -35.97
CA SER A 42 -7.82 7.09 -35.74
C SER A 42 -6.86 8.08 -36.37
N ALA A 43 -7.35 9.24 -36.80
CA ALA A 43 -6.53 10.32 -37.30
C ALA A 43 -5.79 11.05 -36.16
N SER A 44 -6.37 11.09 -34.95
CA SER A 44 -5.75 11.67 -33.75
C SER A 44 -6.01 10.81 -32.52
N LEU A 45 -4.95 10.66 -31.69
CA LEU A 45 -5.02 10.04 -30.38
C LEU A 45 -4.48 11.03 -29.35
N LYS A 46 -5.33 11.36 -28.37
CA LYS A 46 -4.94 12.08 -27.15
C LYS A 46 -5.06 11.15 -25.96
N ALA A 47 -4.21 11.27 -24.99
CA ALA A 47 -4.31 10.59 -23.73
C ALA A 47 -4.15 11.60 -22.59
N GLU A 48 -5.09 11.58 -21.66
CA GLU A 48 -4.91 12.18 -20.35
C GLU A 48 -4.17 11.16 -19.46
N SER A 49 -3.23 11.61 -18.68
CA SER A 49 -2.41 10.69 -17.88
C SER A 49 -2.07 11.30 -16.53
N LEU A 50 -2.10 10.48 -15.50
CA LEU A 50 -1.48 10.76 -14.23
C LEU A 50 0.03 10.55 -14.37
N ILE A 51 0.79 11.58 -14.08
CA ILE A 51 2.27 11.52 -14.10
C ILE A 51 2.73 11.48 -12.64
N ILE A 52 3.50 10.47 -12.30
CA ILE A 52 4.07 10.29 -10.97
C ILE A 52 5.55 10.62 -11.05
N THR A 53 6.00 11.57 -10.23
CA THR A 53 7.39 12.02 -10.15
C THR A 53 7.99 11.77 -8.78
N THR A 54 9.31 11.70 -8.71
CA THR A 54 10.05 11.64 -7.45
C THR A 54 11.39 12.32 -7.58
N LYS A 55 12.05 12.63 -6.46
CA LYS A 55 13.39 13.19 -6.46
C LYS A 55 14.41 12.20 -7.00
N LYS A 56 15.23 12.62 -7.98
CA LYS A 56 16.28 11.81 -8.62
C LYS A 56 17.19 11.13 -7.61
N LYS A 57 17.62 11.87 -6.58
CA LYS A 57 18.51 11.34 -5.54
C LYS A 57 17.92 10.13 -4.82
N LEU A 58 16.61 10.18 -4.52
CA LEU A 58 15.90 9.08 -3.87
C LEU A 58 15.79 7.88 -4.81
N LEU A 59 15.30 8.11 -6.02
CA LEU A 59 15.11 7.10 -7.05
C LEU A 59 16.40 6.34 -7.36
N TYR A 60 17.44 7.07 -7.73
CA TYR A 60 18.74 6.46 -8.08
C TYR A 60 19.41 5.79 -6.89
N GLY A 61 19.15 6.26 -5.66
CA GLY A 61 19.59 5.59 -4.45
C GLY A 61 19.03 4.17 -4.32
N TYR A 62 17.72 4.00 -4.53
CA TYR A 62 17.07 2.68 -4.50
C TYR A 62 17.51 1.79 -5.67
N ILE A 63 17.53 2.32 -6.89
CA ILE A 63 18.00 1.58 -8.08
C ILE A 63 19.42 1.07 -7.86
N SER A 64 20.33 1.96 -7.45
CA SER A 64 21.74 1.60 -7.21
C SER A 64 21.90 0.57 -6.10
N ALA A 65 21.07 0.61 -5.06
CA ALA A 65 21.08 -0.41 -4.00
C ALA A 65 20.66 -1.78 -4.52
N ALA A 66 19.59 -1.85 -5.33
CA ALA A 66 19.12 -3.09 -5.95
C ALA A 66 20.16 -3.66 -6.92
N GLU A 67 20.72 -2.83 -7.80
CA GLU A 67 21.76 -3.25 -8.76
C GLU A 67 23.03 -3.75 -8.07
N LYS A 68 23.47 -3.09 -6.98
CA LYS A 68 24.61 -3.55 -6.17
C LYS A 68 24.35 -4.88 -5.47
N ALA A 69 23.09 -5.18 -5.16
CA ALA A 69 22.66 -6.48 -4.64
C ALA A 69 22.51 -7.55 -5.75
N GLY A 70 22.79 -7.20 -7.02
CA GLY A 70 22.66 -8.11 -8.16
C GLY A 70 21.23 -8.28 -8.66
N VAL A 71 20.31 -7.40 -8.25
CA VAL A 71 18.89 -7.43 -8.64
C VAL A 71 18.66 -6.44 -9.78
N GLU A 72 18.03 -6.90 -10.86
CA GLU A 72 17.59 -6.06 -11.97
C GLU A 72 16.24 -5.39 -11.65
N VAL A 73 16.17 -4.07 -11.77
CA VAL A 73 14.93 -3.31 -11.58
C VAL A 73 14.14 -3.32 -12.89
N LEU A 74 12.99 -3.98 -12.90
CA LEU A 74 12.12 -4.10 -14.09
C LEU A 74 11.18 -2.91 -14.25
N ASP A 75 10.61 -2.44 -13.16
CA ASP A 75 9.66 -1.31 -13.13
C ASP A 75 9.62 -0.69 -11.73
N ILE A 76 9.00 0.49 -11.65
CA ILE A 76 8.89 1.27 -10.40
C ILE A 76 7.47 1.80 -10.28
N THR A 77 6.88 1.66 -9.11
CA THR A 77 5.58 2.24 -8.76
C THR A 77 5.61 2.84 -7.37
N ILE A 78 4.57 3.57 -6.99
CA ILE A 78 4.41 4.09 -5.63
C ILE A 78 3.70 3.06 -4.74
N ASN A 79 4.10 3.03 -3.46
CA ASN A 79 3.58 2.10 -2.48
C ASN A 79 2.04 2.13 -2.38
N ALA A 80 1.45 3.33 -2.34
CA ALA A 80 -0.01 3.50 -2.25
C ALA A 80 -0.76 2.85 -3.43
N TYR A 81 -0.18 2.90 -4.66
CA TYR A 81 -0.80 2.27 -5.81
C TYR A 81 -0.73 0.74 -5.74
N ALA A 82 0.41 0.21 -5.32
CA ALA A 82 0.58 -1.22 -5.09
C ALA A 82 -0.37 -1.71 -3.99
N CYS A 83 -0.38 -1.08 -2.82
CA CYS A 83 -1.26 -1.45 -1.72
C CYS A 83 -2.75 -1.42 -2.12
N ALA A 84 -3.17 -0.41 -2.89
CA ALA A 84 -4.55 -0.32 -3.35
C ALA A 84 -4.94 -1.48 -4.29
N LYS A 85 -4.02 -1.93 -5.13
CA LYS A 85 -4.24 -3.10 -6.01
C LYS A 85 -4.44 -4.40 -5.25
N GLU A 86 -3.83 -4.54 -4.08
CA GLU A 86 -4.00 -5.71 -3.21
C GLU A 86 -5.23 -5.58 -2.32
N ALA A 87 -5.45 -4.41 -1.71
CA ALA A 87 -6.42 -4.23 -0.64
C ALA A 87 -7.86 -3.98 -1.11
N PHE A 88 -8.07 -3.60 -2.39
CA PHE A 88 -9.38 -3.30 -2.95
C PHE A 88 -9.72 -4.14 -4.16
N ASP A 89 -10.99 -4.52 -4.25
CA ASP A 89 -11.56 -4.99 -5.50
C ASP A 89 -11.71 -3.84 -6.50
N ALA A 90 -11.70 -4.17 -7.81
CA ALA A 90 -11.77 -3.19 -8.88
C ALA A 90 -13.01 -2.29 -8.81
N VAL A 91 -14.12 -2.79 -8.25
CA VAL A 91 -15.36 -2.03 -8.07
C VAL A 91 -15.15 -0.84 -7.15
N TYR A 92 -14.53 -1.05 -5.99
CA TYR A 92 -14.25 0.04 -5.04
C TYR A 92 -13.31 1.08 -5.63
N LEU A 93 -12.30 0.66 -6.39
CA LEU A 93 -11.39 1.60 -7.07
C LEU A 93 -12.11 2.43 -8.15
N GLN A 94 -13.20 1.90 -8.73
CA GLN A 94 -14.04 2.64 -9.69
C GLN A 94 -15.00 3.61 -9.00
N GLU A 95 -15.65 3.19 -7.93
CA GLU A 95 -16.69 3.96 -7.24
C GLU A 95 -16.12 5.01 -6.29
N GLY A 96 -14.99 4.73 -5.72
CA GLY A 96 -14.28 5.58 -4.76
C GLY A 96 -13.78 4.77 -3.56
N ALA A 97 -12.47 4.87 -3.29
CA ALA A 97 -11.81 4.17 -2.18
C ALA A 97 -10.71 5.03 -1.55
N ILE A 98 -10.61 4.96 -0.24
CA ILE A 98 -9.56 5.62 0.55
C ILE A 98 -8.65 4.56 1.15
N LEU A 99 -7.37 4.62 0.79
CA LEU A 99 -6.30 3.84 1.41
C LEU A 99 -5.58 4.69 2.46
N ILE A 100 -5.41 4.13 3.65
CA ILE A 100 -4.61 4.69 4.73
C ILE A 100 -3.47 3.71 5.00
N ASP A 101 -2.24 4.05 4.61
CA ASP A 101 -1.05 3.25 4.89
C ASP A 101 -0.32 3.84 6.10
N ILE A 102 -0.39 3.14 7.24
CA ILE A 102 0.25 3.56 8.49
C ILE A 102 1.59 2.85 8.62
N GLY A 103 2.64 3.54 8.20
CA GLY A 103 4.02 3.08 8.35
C GLY A 103 4.62 3.40 9.72
N TYR A 104 5.93 3.16 9.85
CA TYR A 104 6.64 3.43 11.10
C TYR A 104 6.80 4.92 11.38
N ARG A 105 7.22 5.71 10.39
CA ARG A 105 7.51 7.15 10.52
C ARG A 105 6.47 8.06 9.87
N THR A 106 5.73 7.53 8.93
CA THR A 106 4.81 8.31 8.10
C THR A 106 3.54 7.53 7.85
N SER A 107 2.43 8.24 7.70
CA SER A 107 1.18 7.70 7.20
C SER A 107 0.83 8.36 5.87
N THR A 108 0.33 7.56 4.93
CA THR A 108 -0.07 8.02 3.60
C THR A 108 -1.56 7.82 3.43
N VAL A 109 -2.26 8.86 2.98
CA VAL A 109 -3.66 8.79 2.53
C VAL A 109 -3.67 8.86 1.02
N ALA A 110 -4.34 7.90 0.38
CA ALA A 110 -4.51 7.88 -1.07
C ALA A 110 -5.98 7.66 -1.41
N PHE A 111 -6.51 8.49 -2.30
CA PHE A 111 -7.89 8.39 -2.79
C PHE A 111 -7.91 7.94 -4.25
N PHE A 112 -8.71 6.93 -4.52
CA PHE A 112 -8.91 6.36 -5.84
C PHE A 112 -10.36 6.54 -6.27
N GLU A 113 -10.57 6.88 -7.54
CA GLU A 113 -11.88 6.95 -8.16
C GLU A 113 -11.75 6.77 -9.67
N GLY A 114 -12.72 6.13 -10.28
CA GLY A 114 -12.67 5.81 -11.70
C GLY A 114 -11.57 4.83 -12.09
N GLY A 115 -11.05 4.07 -11.13
CA GLY A 115 -9.94 3.14 -11.28
C GLY A 115 -8.54 3.76 -11.16
N TYR A 116 -8.45 5.06 -10.83
CA TYR A 116 -7.18 5.80 -10.81
C TYR A 116 -6.96 6.54 -9.50
N LEU A 117 -5.70 6.73 -9.15
CA LEU A 117 -5.31 7.60 -8.05
C LEU A 117 -5.70 9.05 -8.37
N LYS A 118 -6.49 9.68 -7.51
CA LYS A 118 -6.94 11.07 -7.64
C LYS A 118 -6.22 12.01 -6.68
N TYR A 119 -5.88 11.50 -5.51
CA TYR A 119 -5.23 12.30 -4.49
C TYR A 119 -4.29 11.43 -3.66
N ILE A 120 -3.17 11.98 -3.25
CA ILE A 120 -2.25 11.37 -2.31
C ILE A 120 -1.67 12.45 -1.41
N ALA A 121 -1.62 12.17 -0.12
CA ALA A 121 -0.97 13.01 0.86
C ALA A 121 -0.24 12.17 1.90
N GLN A 122 0.86 12.69 2.40
CA GLN A 122 1.64 12.06 3.45
C GLN A 122 1.62 12.92 4.72
N ALA A 123 1.53 12.26 5.86
CA ALA A 123 1.65 12.85 7.19
C ALA A 123 2.91 12.30 7.87
N GLY A 124 3.64 13.14 8.58
CA GLY A 124 4.86 12.77 9.31
C GLY A 124 4.57 12.11 10.67
N VAL A 125 3.52 11.27 10.74
CA VAL A 125 3.11 10.53 11.94
C VAL A 125 2.95 9.05 11.61
N GLY A 126 3.23 8.16 12.57
CA GLY A 126 3.11 6.72 12.37
C GLY A 126 3.39 5.91 13.62
N GLY A 127 3.72 4.63 13.47
CA GLY A 127 3.96 3.71 14.58
C GLY A 127 5.06 4.15 15.57
N TYR A 128 6.03 4.95 15.09
CA TYR A 128 7.07 5.52 15.95
C TYR A 128 6.51 6.51 16.99
N ASP A 129 5.48 7.28 16.63
CA ASP A 129 4.87 8.22 17.55
C ASP A 129 4.15 7.49 18.69
N LEU A 130 3.54 6.35 18.40
CA LEU A 130 2.98 5.45 19.41
C LEU A 130 4.08 4.93 20.35
N THR A 131 5.19 4.45 19.80
CA THR A 131 6.34 3.99 20.59
C THR A 131 6.88 5.09 21.48
N LYS A 132 7.04 6.30 20.93
CA LYS A 132 7.50 7.47 21.69
C LYS A 132 6.52 7.84 22.81
N LYS A 133 5.21 7.73 22.55
CA LYS A 133 4.18 8.03 23.55
C LYS A 133 4.24 7.05 24.72
N ILE A 134 4.43 5.76 24.45
CA ILE A 134 4.65 4.74 25.50
C ILE A 134 5.94 5.05 26.28
N ALA A 135 7.06 5.25 25.56
CA ALA A 135 8.36 5.51 26.17
C ALA A 135 8.32 6.72 27.12
N THR A 136 7.63 7.79 26.68
CA THR A 136 7.49 9.02 27.49
C THR A 136 6.56 8.81 28.68
N SER A 137 5.41 8.14 28.47
CA SER A 137 4.41 7.89 29.52
C SER A 137 4.95 6.99 30.65
N TRP A 138 5.71 5.98 30.26
CA TRP A 138 6.25 4.99 31.19
C TRP A 138 7.72 5.25 31.62
N GLN A 139 8.34 6.30 31.05
CA GLN A 139 9.74 6.67 31.29
C GLN A 139 10.71 5.51 31.03
N ILE A 140 10.50 4.80 29.92
CA ILE A 140 11.31 3.64 29.50
C ILE A 140 12.03 3.93 28.17
N PRO A 141 13.10 3.20 27.85
CA PRO A 141 13.77 3.29 26.56
C PRO A 141 12.85 2.98 25.38
N LEU A 142 13.09 3.62 24.22
CA LEU A 142 12.29 3.46 23.01
C LEU A 142 12.24 2.03 22.48
N ASP A 143 13.35 1.31 22.53
CA ASP A 143 13.43 -0.10 22.13
C ASP A 143 12.52 -0.99 22.97
N LYS A 144 12.47 -0.74 24.28
CA LYS A 144 11.58 -1.44 25.20
C LYS A 144 10.11 -1.11 24.94
N ALA A 145 9.80 0.16 24.71
CA ALA A 145 8.46 0.62 24.34
C ALA A 145 7.98 -0.02 23.03
N GLU A 146 8.87 -0.15 22.02
CA GLU A 146 8.58 -0.84 20.77
C GLU A 146 8.20 -2.30 21.00
N VAL A 147 9.00 -3.02 21.81
CA VAL A 147 8.69 -4.42 22.16
C VAL A 147 7.33 -4.56 22.83
N TYR A 148 6.97 -3.67 23.77
CA TYR A 148 5.66 -3.72 24.40
C TYR A 148 4.53 -3.41 23.44
N LYS A 149 4.70 -2.41 22.58
CA LYS A 149 3.72 -2.08 21.53
C LYS A 149 3.44 -3.27 20.63
N VAL A 150 4.49 -3.92 20.11
CA VAL A 150 4.35 -5.04 19.17
C VAL A 150 3.79 -6.28 19.83
N LYS A 151 4.21 -6.58 21.08
CA LYS A 151 3.86 -7.84 21.73
C LYS A 151 2.52 -7.80 22.44
N TYR A 152 2.15 -6.67 23.06
CA TYR A 152 0.99 -6.54 23.93
C TYR A 152 0.04 -5.41 23.51
N GLY A 153 0.37 -4.68 22.45
CA GLY A 153 -0.40 -3.51 22.02
C GLY A 153 -1.77 -3.87 21.48
N THR A 154 -2.76 -3.09 21.87
CA THR A 154 -4.12 -3.08 21.34
C THR A 154 -4.77 -1.73 21.62
N CYS A 155 -5.83 -1.40 20.88
CA CYS A 155 -6.70 -0.26 21.18
C CYS A 155 -7.99 -0.66 21.88
N ASP A 156 -8.14 -1.94 22.29
CA ASP A 156 -9.28 -2.39 23.06
C ASP A 156 -9.17 -1.91 24.52
N LEU A 157 -10.10 -1.06 24.94
CA LEU A 157 -10.19 -0.53 26.31
C LEU A 157 -10.94 -1.45 27.27
N ASN A 158 -11.57 -2.51 26.76
CA ASN A 158 -12.31 -3.49 27.58
C ASN A 158 -11.45 -4.69 28.01
N ILE A 159 -10.16 -4.64 27.75
CA ILE A 159 -9.19 -5.63 28.22
C ILE A 159 -9.18 -5.66 29.76
N GLY A 160 -9.07 -6.85 30.33
CA GLY A 160 -8.76 -7.04 31.75
C GLY A 160 -7.44 -6.35 32.12
N ASP A 161 -7.36 -5.83 33.33
CA ASP A 161 -6.21 -5.06 33.83
C ASP A 161 -5.31 -5.85 34.79
N GLU A 162 -5.51 -7.14 34.88
CA GLU A 162 -4.83 -7.97 35.88
C GLU A 162 -3.40 -8.35 35.49
N ASP A 163 -3.08 -8.35 34.18
CA ASP A 163 -1.78 -8.77 33.69
C ASP A 163 -0.75 -7.63 33.70
N ILE A 164 0.13 -7.64 34.70
CA ILE A 164 1.26 -6.72 34.78
C ILE A 164 2.28 -7.08 33.70
N ILE A 165 2.49 -6.19 32.74
CA ILE A 165 3.45 -6.37 31.64
C ILE A 165 4.78 -5.65 31.88
N HIS A 166 4.80 -4.65 32.75
CA HIS A 166 6.02 -3.92 33.12
C HIS A 166 5.96 -3.41 34.55
N THR A 167 7.13 -3.42 35.20
CA THR A 167 7.30 -2.85 36.55
C THR A 167 8.51 -1.93 36.53
N THR A 168 8.33 -0.69 36.97
CA THR A 168 9.40 0.27 37.22
C THR A 168 9.64 0.39 38.70
N ARG A 169 10.92 0.34 39.11
CA ARG A 169 11.32 0.58 40.49
C ARG A 169 12.06 1.90 40.59
N ASP A 170 11.51 2.85 41.30
CA ASP A 170 12.23 4.00 41.83
C ASP A 170 12.48 3.78 43.29
N LYS A 171 13.45 4.48 43.87
CA LYS A 171 14.07 4.18 45.20
C LYS A 171 13.07 3.90 46.35
N GLU A 172 11.83 4.36 46.25
CA GLU A 172 10.79 4.20 47.28
C GLU A 172 9.45 3.64 46.79
N PHE A 173 9.25 3.56 45.44
CA PHE A 173 7.96 3.13 44.86
C PHE A 173 8.17 2.15 43.75
N GLU A 174 7.37 1.09 43.75
CA GLU A 174 7.20 0.16 42.64
C GLU A 174 5.93 0.53 41.89
N LYS A 175 6.05 0.83 40.58
CA LYS A 175 4.93 1.13 39.71
C LYS A 175 4.73 0.00 38.72
N HIS A 176 3.55 -0.57 38.72
CA HIS A 176 3.14 -1.61 37.80
C HIS A 176 2.39 -1.00 36.63
N TYR A 177 2.60 -1.54 35.44
CA TYR A 177 1.87 -1.20 34.24
C TYR A 177 1.22 -2.45 33.65
N THR A 178 -0.04 -2.38 33.40
CA THR A 178 -0.87 -3.46 32.86
C THR A 178 -1.02 -3.35 31.35
N GLN A 179 -1.60 -4.39 30.73
CA GLN A 179 -1.97 -4.31 29.32
C GLN A 179 -3.04 -3.25 29.07
N LYS A 180 -3.91 -2.99 30.03
CA LYS A 180 -4.91 -1.92 29.96
C LYS A 180 -4.27 -0.53 29.93
N ASP A 181 -3.28 -0.27 30.78
CA ASP A 181 -2.51 0.98 30.76
C ASP A 181 -1.87 1.20 29.38
N LEU A 182 -1.34 0.13 28.78
CA LEU A 182 -0.77 0.19 27.43
C LEU A 182 -1.84 0.52 26.39
N SER A 183 -3.00 -0.12 26.46
CA SER A 183 -4.15 0.10 25.58
C SER A 183 -4.65 1.56 25.64
N GLU A 184 -4.73 2.13 26.83
CA GLU A 184 -5.10 3.54 27.01
C GLU A 184 -4.11 4.50 26.31
N VAL A 185 -2.81 4.28 26.51
CA VAL A 185 -1.76 5.06 25.86
C VAL A 185 -1.81 4.93 24.34
N LEU A 186 -1.98 3.70 23.85
CA LEU A 186 -2.04 3.42 22.40
C LEU A 186 -3.32 3.98 21.77
N SER A 187 -4.47 3.78 22.39
CA SER A 187 -5.74 4.31 21.89
C SER A 187 -5.70 5.84 21.77
N ALA A 188 -5.16 6.53 22.79
CA ALA A 188 -4.95 7.97 22.73
C ALA A 188 -3.94 8.37 21.63
N GLY A 189 -2.88 7.59 21.42
CA GLY A 189 -1.90 7.84 20.35
C GLY A 189 -2.47 7.62 18.95
N VAL A 190 -3.30 6.59 18.77
CA VAL A 190 -4.00 6.33 17.51
C VAL A 190 -4.99 7.45 17.21
N LYS A 191 -5.72 7.96 18.21
CA LYS A 191 -6.58 9.13 18.03
C LYS A 191 -5.81 10.33 17.48
N ASP A 192 -4.65 10.65 18.06
CA ASP A 192 -3.80 11.75 17.58
C ASP A 192 -3.37 11.53 16.10
N ILE A 193 -3.00 10.31 15.72
CA ILE A 193 -2.65 9.97 14.35
C ILE A 193 -3.86 10.13 13.42
N MET A 194 -5.04 9.64 13.82
CA MET A 194 -6.25 9.70 13.01
C MET A 194 -6.77 11.12 12.82
N GLU A 195 -6.60 12.01 13.81
CA GLU A 195 -6.91 13.43 13.65
C GLU A 195 -6.05 14.09 12.57
N VAL A 196 -4.76 13.77 12.53
CA VAL A 196 -3.88 14.25 11.45
C VAL A 196 -4.30 13.66 10.10
N ILE A 197 -4.60 12.36 10.03
CA ILE A 197 -5.09 11.70 8.82
C ILE A 197 -6.40 12.30 8.34
N LYS A 198 -7.33 12.59 9.25
CA LYS A 198 -8.60 13.24 8.96
C LYS A 198 -8.42 14.55 8.20
N THR A 199 -7.46 15.39 8.59
CA THR A 199 -7.16 16.64 7.86
C THR A 199 -6.78 16.41 6.40
N LYS A 200 -6.24 15.23 6.05
CA LYS A 200 -5.90 14.88 4.67
C LYS A 200 -7.12 14.33 3.91
N ILE A 201 -7.99 13.62 4.62
CA ILE A 201 -9.25 13.08 4.06
C ILE A 201 -10.25 14.20 3.82
N ASP A 202 -10.33 15.20 4.70
CA ASP A 202 -11.26 16.33 4.57
C ASP A 202 -11.06 17.13 3.27
N VAL A 203 -9.86 17.09 2.67
CA VAL A 203 -9.56 17.72 1.36
C VAL A 203 -10.36 17.08 0.22
N ILE A 204 -10.65 15.77 0.33
CA ILE A 204 -11.37 14.98 -0.69
C ILE A 204 -12.84 14.76 -0.34
N ASN A 205 -13.30 15.33 0.79
CA ASN A 205 -14.67 15.17 1.27
C ASN A 205 -15.66 15.94 0.39
N ASP A 206 -16.46 15.20 -0.34
CA ASP A 206 -17.56 15.69 -1.19
C ASP A 206 -18.94 15.27 -0.66
N GLY A 207 -19.02 14.81 0.57
CA GLY A 207 -20.23 14.33 1.22
C GLY A 207 -20.59 12.90 0.92
N ARG A 208 -19.81 12.18 0.10
CA ARG A 208 -19.99 10.75 -0.14
C ARG A 208 -19.24 9.91 0.89
N SER A 209 -19.73 8.70 1.13
CA SER A 209 -19.01 7.69 1.91
C SER A 209 -18.21 6.81 0.97
N TYR A 210 -16.96 6.54 1.32
CA TYR A 210 -16.02 5.74 0.54
C TYR A 210 -15.56 4.53 1.33
N GLU A 211 -15.33 3.41 0.64
CA GLU A 211 -14.66 2.25 1.23
C GLU A 211 -13.27 2.69 1.73
N THR A 212 -13.06 2.63 3.04
CA THR A 212 -11.82 3.09 3.69
C THR A 212 -11.08 1.92 4.30
N VAL A 213 -9.81 1.74 3.92
CA VAL A 213 -8.99 0.60 4.33
C VAL A 213 -7.66 1.06 4.91
N ILE A 214 -7.30 0.50 6.07
CA ILE A 214 -5.99 0.66 6.70
C ILE A 214 -5.10 -0.51 6.31
N VAL A 215 -3.86 -0.19 5.91
CA VAL A 215 -2.76 -1.12 5.63
C VAL A 215 -1.48 -0.65 6.34
N GLY A 216 -0.40 -1.40 6.17
CA GLY A 216 0.90 -1.09 6.77
C GLY A 216 1.02 -1.62 8.20
N GLY A 217 2.24 -1.61 8.75
CA GLY A 217 2.53 -2.18 10.07
C GLY A 217 1.75 -1.57 11.23
N GLY A 218 1.31 -0.29 11.10
CA GLY A 218 0.42 0.34 12.07
C GLY A 218 -0.98 -0.28 12.09
N GLY A 219 -1.44 -0.82 10.96
CA GLY A 219 -2.72 -1.52 10.83
C GLY A 219 -2.78 -2.88 11.55
N GLU A 220 -1.63 -3.44 11.94
CA GLU A 220 -1.55 -4.66 12.74
C GLU A 220 -2.06 -4.48 14.19
N LEU A 221 -2.19 -3.22 14.65
CA LEU A 221 -2.66 -2.93 16.00
C LEU A 221 -4.14 -3.30 16.14
N PRO A 222 -4.52 -4.26 17.00
CA PRO A 222 -5.91 -4.67 17.19
C PRO A 222 -6.81 -3.49 17.57
N GLU A 223 -8.04 -3.44 17.04
CA GLU A 223 -9.06 -2.42 17.28
C GLU A 223 -8.69 -1.00 16.72
N ILE A 224 -7.67 -0.89 15.88
CA ILE A 224 -7.31 0.40 15.26
C ILE A 224 -8.42 0.89 14.33
N ASP A 225 -9.08 -0.01 13.62
CA ASP A 225 -10.21 0.27 12.72
C ASP A 225 -11.43 0.83 13.46
N ARG A 226 -11.69 0.37 14.69
CA ARG A 226 -12.73 0.93 15.55
C ARG A 226 -12.42 2.39 15.91
N VAL A 227 -11.19 2.64 16.38
CA VAL A 227 -10.76 4.01 16.74
C VAL A 227 -10.76 4.92 15.51
N ALA A 228 -10.30 4.41 14.36
CA ALA A 228 -10.31 5.14 13.11
C ALA A 228 -11.74 5.47 12.66
N SER A 229 -12.66 4.51 12.74
CA SER A 229 -14.08 4.72 12.37
C SER A 229 -14.75 5.79 13.22
N GLU A 230 -14.44 5.81 14.52
CA GLU A 230 -14.94 6.83 15.47
C GLU A 230 -14.47 8.25 15.09
N ILE A 231 -13.17 8.41 14.79
CA ILE A 231 -12.60 9.72 14.48
C ILE A 231 -12.97 10.21 13.06
N LEU A 232 -12.93 9.30 12.08
CA LEU A 232 -13.25 9.63 10.68
C LEU A 232 -14.75 9.69 10.42
N GLN A 233 -15.59 9.25 11.35
CA GLN A 233 -17.05 9.19 11.22
C GLN A 233 -17.50 8.42 9.98
N SER A 234 -16.77 7.38 9.63
CA SER A 234 -17.03 6.49 8.49
C SER A 234 -16.59 5.07 8.81
N ALA A 235 -17.15 4.09 8.12
CA ALA A 235 -16.71 2.72 8.27
C ALA A 235 -15.26 2.57 7.76
N VAL A 236 -14.40 2.06 8.63
CA VAL A 236 -12.99 1.78 8.32
C VAL A 236 -12.71 0.32 8.66
N ARG A 237 -12.00 -0.37 7.80
CA ARG A 237 -11.51 -1.73 8.08
C ARG A 237 -10.01 -1.83 7.91
N THR A 238 -9.40 -2.76 8.57
CA THR A 238 -8.02 -3.17 8.27
C THR A 238 -8.02 -4.20 7.14
N TYR A 239 -6.93 -4.25 6.37
CA TYR A 239 -6.72 -5.27 5.36
C TYR A 239 -5.48 -6.10 5.67
N ARG A 240 -5.67 -7.39 5.78
CA ARG A 240 -4.60 -8.38 5.94
C ARG A 240 -4.64 -9.35 4.75
N PRO A 241 -3.50 -9.61 4.08
CA PRO A 241 -3.48 -10.55 2.97
C PRO A 241 -3.90 -11.97 3.38
N ASP A 242 -4.61 -12.65 2.49
CA ASP A 242 -4.99 -14.06 2.68
C ASP A 242 -3.94 -15.04 2.13
N THR A 243 -2.88 -14.50 1.49
CA THR A 243 -1.83 -15.29 0.85
C THR A 243 -1.05 -16.09 1.88
N ILE A 244 -0.95 -17.40 1.67
CA ILE A 244 -0.20 -18.29 2.54
C ILE A 244 1.28 -17.87 2.54
N GLY A 245 1.87 -17.74 3.72
CA GLY A 245 3.25 -17.27 3.89
C GLY A 245 3.45 -15.74 3.82
N ALA A 246 2.41 -14.97 3.46
CA ALA A 246 2.49 -13.51 3.33
C ALA A 246 1.29 -12.79 3.97
N ARG A 247 0.83 -13.28 5.14
CA ARG A 247 -0.34 -12.74 5.84
C ARG A 247 -0.07 -11.48 6.65
N ASP A 248 1.19 -11.12 6.86
CA ASP A 248 1.57 -9.88 7.52
C ASP A 248 1.27 -8.68 6.62
N MET A 249 0.76 -7.59 7.21
CA MET A 249 0.40 -6.40 6.43
C MET A 249 1.62 -5.72 5.76
N SER A 250 2.84 -6.03 6.17
CA SER A 250 4.07 -5.57 5.50
C SER A 250 4.21 -6.12 4.07
N PHE A 251 3.55 -7.23 3.74
CA PHE A 251 3.56 -7.81 2.39
C PHE A 251 2.53 -7.20 1.43
N VAL A 252 1.60 -6.37 1.90
CA VAL A 252 0.52 -5.80 1.06
C VAL A 252 1.09 -5.10 -0.18
N SER A 253 2.14 -4.30 -0.02
CA SER A 253 2.75 -3.60 -1.17
C SER A 253 3.47 -4.55 -2.12
N CYS A 254 4.15 -5.58 -1.60
CA CYS A 254 4.83 -6.57 -2.43
C CYS A 254 3.84 -7.38 -3.28
N LEU A 255 2.74 -7.83 -2.68
CA LEU A 255 1.66 -8.53 -3.37
C LEU A 255 1.02 -7.62 -4.42
N GLY A 256 0.73 -6.38 -4.05
CA GLY A 256 0.15 -5.39 -4.95
C GLY A 256 1.05 -5.03 -6.14
N MET A 257 2.37 -5.04 -5.98
CA MET A 257 3.31 -4.86 -7.10
C MET A 257 3.17 -5.95 -8.16
N MET A 258 2.83 -7.18 -7.78
CA MET A 258 2.60 -8.27 -8.73
C MET A 258 1.37 -7.99 -9.59
N TYR A 259 0.27 -7.49 -9.00
CA TYR A 259 -0.91 -7.07 -9.77
C TYR A 259 -0.60 -5.88 -10.69
N TYR A 260 0.14 -4.91 -10.20
CA TYR A 260 0.57 -3.75 -10.98
C TYR A 260 1.36 -4.17 -12.22
N LEU A 261 2.36 -5.05 -12.06
CA LEU A 261 3.16 -5.56 -13.17
C LEU A 261 2.32 -6.32 -14.20
N ASN A 262 1.35 -7.14 -13.74
CA ASN A 262 0.44 -7.86 -14.61
C ASN A 262 -0.44 -6.89 -15.43
N ASP A 263 -0.97 -5.83 -14.82
CA ASP A 263 -1.74 -4.82 -15.52
C ASP A 263 -0.88 -4.06 -16.55
N ARG A 264 0.36 -3.72 -16.18
CA ARG A 264 1.31 -3.10 -17.12
C ARG A 264 1.66 -4.01 -18.30
N ALA A 265 1.89 -5.30 -18.05
CA ALA A 265 2.17 -6.26 -19.10
C ALA A 265 1.02 -6.36 -20.11
N LYS A 266 -0.22 -6.32 -19.65
CA LYS A 266 -1.40 -6.28 -20.53
C LYS A 266 -1.43 -5.02 -21.42
N ILE A 267 -1.11 -3.84 -20.85
CA ILE A 267 -1.10 -2.56 -21.58
C ILE A 267 0.03 -2.52 -22.61
N LEU A 268 1.21 -3.02 -22.26
CA LEU A 268 2.38 -2.99 -23.13
C LEU A 268 2.38 -4.07 -24.21
N GLY A 269 1.40 -5.01 -24.18
CA GLY A 269 1.30 -6.12 -25.11
C GLY A 269 2.35 -7.20 -24.90
N HIS A 270 3.08 -7.19 -23.77
CA HIS A 270 3.94 -8.27 -23.35
C HIS A 270 3.05 -9.37 -22.76
N LEU A 271 2.85 -10.43 -23.54
CA LEU A 271 1.99 -11.55 -23.20
C LEU A 271 2.66 -12.61 -22.32
N ASP A 272 3.93 -12.41 -21.97
CA ASP A 272 4.60 -13.22 -20.97
C ASP A 272 4.54 -12.50 -19.62
N PRO A 273 3.48 -12.74 -18.84
CA PRO A 273 3.49 -12.31 -17.45
C PRO A 273 4.68 -13.00 -16.78
N SER A 274 5.49 -12.26 -16.05
CA SER A 274 6.59 -12.81 -15.26
C SER A 274 6.07 -13.83 -14.22
N VAL A 275 4.77 -13.92 -14.04
CA VAL A 275 4.09 -14.84 -13.14
C VAL A 275 2.99 -15.55 -13.93
N VAL A 276 2.99 -16.87 -13.93
CA VAL A 276 1.94 -17.67 -14.56
C VAL A 276 0.72 -17.65 -13.64
N LEU A 277 -0.36 -16.99 -14.07
CA LEU A 277 -1.61 -16.84 -13.32
C LEU A 277 -2.17 -18.13 -12.67
N PRO A 278 -2.05 -19.35 -13.27
CA PRO A 278 -2.48 -20.58 -12.62
C PRO A 278 -1.71 -20.93 -11.34
N ASP A 279 -0.43 -20.61 -11.27
CA ASP A 279 0.41 -20.91 -10.10
C ASP A 279 0.10 -19.93 -8.95
N ILE A 280 -0.22 -18.68 -9.28
CA ILE A 280 -0.70 -17.72 -8.30
C ILE A 280 -2.08 -18.10 -7.77
N SER A 281 -3.00 -18.57 -8.63
CA SER A 281 -4.36 -18.91 -8.22
C SER A 281 -4.45 -20.16 -7.33
N SER A 282 -3.41 -21.02 -7.33
CA SER A 282 -3.32 -22.18 -6.44
C SER A 282 -2.78 -21.83 -5.05
N THR A 283 -2.01 -20.75 -4.95
CA THR A 283 -1.36 -20.28 -3.71
C THR A 283 -1.99 -19.01 -3.13
N MET A 284 -2.54 -18.15 -3.96
CA MET A 284 -3.31 -16.96 -3.56
C MET A 284 -4.79 -17.28 -3.47
N SER A 285 -5.45 -16.74 -2.45
CA SER A 285 -6.85 -16.96 -2.17
C SER A 285 -7.77 -16.70 -3.37
N ILE A 286 -8.92 -17.28 -3.32
CA ILE A 286 -10.12 -17.33 -4.16
C ILE A 286 -10.50 -16.04 -4.96
N ARG A 287 -9.85 -14.91 -4.76
CA ARG A 287 -10.12 -13.63 -5.42
C ARG A 287 -9.95 -13.63 -6.95
N PHE A 288 -9.21 -14.59 -7.51
CA PHE A 288 -8.99 -14.69 -8.96
C PHE A 288 -10.13 -15.33 -9.77
N LYS A 289 -11.23 -15.71 -9.15
CA LYS A 289 -12.36 -16.34 -9.86
C LYS A 289 -13.06 -15.48 -10.89
N GLY A 290 -12.76 -14.18 -10.99
CA GLY A 290 -13.37 -13.24 -11.93
C GLY A 290 -12.56 -12.91 -13.19
N LEU A 291 -11.31 -13.37 -13.31
CA LEU A 291 -10.50 -13.12 -14.49
C LEU A 291 -10.74 -14.21 -15.55
N THR A 292 -11.36 -13.82 -16.64
CA THR A 292 -11.71 -14.68 -17.78
C THR A 292 -10.54 -15.56 -18.22
N LYS A 293 -10.81 -16.85 -18.36
CA LYS A 293 -9.91 -17.86 -18.96
C LYS A 293 -9.53 -17.46 -20.38
N THR A 294 -8.39 -16.82 -20.57
CA THR A 294 -7.74 -16.79 -21.88
C THR A 294 -7.02 -18.11 -22.08
N LYS A 295 -7.33 -18.78 -23.19
CA LYS A 295 -6.66 -20.06 -23.54
C LYS A 295 -5.16 -19.82 -23.70
N PRO A 296 -4.29 -20.70 -23.14
CA PRO A 296 -2.86 -20.59 -23.33
C PRO A 296 -2.52 -20.79 -24.81
N VAL A 297 -1.80 -19.84 -25.39
CA VAL A 297 -1.18 -20.00 -26.71
C VAL A 297 0.09 -20.84 -26.48
N HIS A 298 0.10 -22.06 -27.02
CA HIS A 298 1.29 -22.92 -27.02
C HIS A 298 2.37 -22.29 -27.92
N GLY A 299 3.44 -21.80 -27.32
CA GLY A 299 4.71 -21.46 -27.96
C GLY A 299 5.84 -21.91 -27.04
N ASP A 300 6.89 -22.51 -27.59
CA ASP A 300 8.09 -22.92 -26.85
C ASP A 300 8.68 -21.73 -26.06
N LYS A 301 8.62 -21.80 -24.74
CA LYS A 301 8.94 -20.68 -23.85
C LYS A 301 10.28 -20.90 -23.17
N LYS A 302 11.24 -20.02 -23.45
CA LYS A 302 12.37 -19.80 -22.54
C LYS A 302 11.81 -19.13 -21.28
N LYS A 303 11.84 -19.84 -20.15
CA LYS A 303 11.48 -19.29 -18.83
C LYS A 303 12.27 -18.02 -18.56
N GLY A 304 11.60 -16.90 -18.27
CA GLY A 304 12.24 -15.66 -17.91
C GLY A 304 13.04 -15.79 -16.60
N LYS A 305 14.09 -14.97 -16.43
CA LYS A 305 14.95 -15.01 -15.23
C LYS A 305 14.16 -14.87 -13.92
N PHE A 306 13.07 -14.12 -13.94
CA PHE A 306 12.21 -13.85 -12.78
C PHE A 306 11.40 -15.09 -12.34
N SER A 307 10.88 -15.88 -13.29
CA SER A 307 10.20 -17.17 -12.98
C SER A 307 11.13 -18.15 -12.25
N LYS A 308 12.43 -18.17 -12.62
CA LYS A 308 13.41 -19.00 -11.94
C LYS A 308 13.73 -18.56 -10.52
N VAL A 309 13.69 -17.26 -10.25
CA VAL A 309 13.92 -16.71 -8.89
C VAL A 309 12.77 -17.07 -7.96
N ILE A 310 11.53 -16.99 -8.45
CA ILE A 310 10.34 -17.37 -7.66
C ILE A 310 10.29 -18.90 -7.46
N GLU A 311 10.53 -19.69 -8.50
CA GLU A 311 10.60 -21.16 -8.36
C GLU A 311 11.66 -21.59 -7.32
N ASN A 312 12.85 -20.96 -7.31
CA ASN A 312 13.89 -21.27 -6.33
C ASN A 312 13.51 -20.82 -4.90
N PHE A 313 12.79 -19.72 -4.75
CA PHE A 313 12.36 -19.21 -3.44
C PHE A 313 11.33 -20.14 -2.76
N PHE A 314 10.47 -20.79 -3.55
CA PHE A 314 9.45 -21.73 -3.04
C PHE A 314 9.88 -23.21 -3.06
N SER A 315 11.02 -23.56 -3.65
CA SER A 315 11.55 -24.94 -3.69
C SER A 315 12.61 -25.25 -2.62
N GLU A 316 12.97 -24.30 -1.76
CA GLU A 316 13.92 -24.52 -0.65
C GLU A 316 13.26 -24.92 0.69
N GLU A 317 11.96 -25.22 0.70
CA GLU A 317 11.24 -25.74 1.88
C GLU A 317 10.75 -27.19 1.62
N ASP A 318 11.68 -28.13 1.37
CA ASP A 318 11.47 -29.57 1.54
C ASP A 318 12.64 -30.18 2.33
#